data_837d5fd713731e191a3e2fa3cfc39d63
#
_entry.id   837d5fd713731e191a3e2fa3cfc39d63
#
_cell.length_a   1.000
_cell.length_b   1.000
_cell.length_c   1.000
_cell.angle_alpha   90.00
_cell.angle_beta   90.00
_cell.angle_gamma   90.00
#
_symmetry.space_group_name_H-M   'P 1'
#
loop_
_entity.id
_entity.type
_entity.pdbx_description
1 polymer ?
#
loop_
_entity_poly.entity_id
_entity_poly.type
_entity_poly.pdbx_seq_one_letter_code
_entity_poly.pdbx_strand_id
1 'polypeptide(L)'
;MYQGEFNWSNLAIIGIEIHKNAVNKGFWDEELPPSHYQGMIVSELGEMINAHRAGLITKVDLDELINETDDEKFKKRFEEEVKNNYEDEGADVVIRALDALANNGESEMRTHLVDTLSQMDKSLRAELEEKGKMEEYKELSMPSRVYYIIRTAGYMDIQHGLIGSLCHIITEMRLIAETLNFDLMKHIQVKMRYNEMRPYKHSKNY
;
A
#
# COMPACT_ATOMS: atom_id res chain seq x y z
N MET A 1 6.55 -18.94 4.64
CA MET A 1 5.66 -18.60 3.50
C MET A 1 4.29 -18.25 4.06
N TYR A 2 3.88 -17.01 3.90
CA TYR A 2 2.54 -16.56 4.31
C TYR A 2 1.51 -17.21 3.37
N GLN A 3 0.89 -18.31 3.80
CA GLN A 3 -0.07 -19.11 3.01
C GLN A 3 -1.54 -18.84 3.38
N GLY A 4 -1.84 -17.72 4.04
CA GLY A 4 -3.21 -17.32 4.32
C GLY A 4 -3.88 -16.66 3.11
N GLU A 5 -5.17 -16.93 2.90
CA GLU A 5 -5.98 -16.13 1.98
C GLU A 5 -5.93 -14.66 2.41
N PHE A 6 -5.57 -13.76 1.48
CA PHE A 6 -5.50 -12.33 1.78
C PHE A 6 -6.91 -11.78 2.03
N ASN A 7 -7.10 -11.08 3.15
CA ASN A 7 -8.42 -10.61 3.55
C ASN A 7 -8.77 -9.26 2.89
N TRP A 8 -9.29 -9.32 1.66
CA TRP A 8 -9.70 -8.15 0.89
C TRP A 8 -10.81 -7.34 1.58
N SER A 9 -11.73 -8.00 2.30
CA SER A 9 -12.80 -7.32 3.03
C SER A 9 -12.23 -6.48 4.17
N ASN A 10 -11.25 -6.99 4.90
CA ASN A 10 -10.57 -6.24 5.93
C ASN A 10 -9.78 -5.06 5.33
N LEU A 11 -9.11 -5.26 4.21
CA LEU A 11 -8.40 -4.18 3.52
C LEU A 11 -9.34 -3.05 3.08
N ALA A 12 -10.54 -3.38 2.58
CA ALA A 12 -11.53 -2.38 2.20
C ALA A 12 -12.03 -1.56 3.40
N ILE A 13 -12.25 -2.21 4.56
CA ILE A 13 -12.61 -1.51 5.82
C ILE A 13 -11.48 -0.56 6.25
N ILE A 14 -10.25 -1.05 6.24
CA ILE A 14 -9.06 -0.27 6.55
C ILE A 14 -8.94 0.93 5.59
N GLY A 15 -9.22 0.77 4.30
CA GLY A 15 -9.22 1.86 3.33
C GLY A 15 -10.19 2.99 3.67
N ILE A 16 -11.36 2.67 4.20
CA ILE A 16 -12.33 3.68 4.67
C ILE A 16 -11.76 4.45 5.87
N GLU A 17 -11.10 3.78 6.79
CA GLU A 17 -10.48 4.42 7.97
C GLU A 17 -9.28 5.28 7.57
N ILE A 18 -8.46 4.83 6.63
CA ILE A 18 -7.36 5.60 6.03
C ILE A 18 -7.89 6.92 5.47
N HIS A 19 -8.95 6.87 4.66
CA HIS A 19 -9.53 8.05 4.05
C HIS A 19 -10.12 9.01 5.09
N LYS A 20 -10.85 8.49 6.08
CA LYS A 20 -11.35 9.32 7.20
C LYS A 20 -10.21 10.04 7.93
N ASN A 21 -9.10 9.35 8.18
CA ASN A 21 -7.94 9.98 8.80
C ASN A 21 -7.31 11.03 7.86
N ALA A 22 -7.17 10.76 6.57
CA ALA A 22 -6.63 11.70 5.59
C ALA A 22 -7.48 12.98 5.50
N VAL A 23 -8.81 12.86 5.48
CA VAL A 23 -9.75 13.99 5.55
C VAL A 23 -9.56 14.78 6.85
N ASN A 24 -9.51 14.11 8.01
CA ASN A 24 -9.31 14.76 9.30
C ASN A 24 -7.94 15.47 9.40
N LYS A 25 -6.94 14.99 8.67
CA LYS A 25 -5.60 15.61 8.59
C LYS A 25 -5.49 16.68 7.51
N GLY A 26 -6.56 17.01 6.79
CA GLY A 26 -6.64 18.11 5.82
C GLY A 26 -6.06 17.80 4.45
N PHE A 27 -5.78 16.54 4.12
CA PHE A 27 -5.28 16.17 2.79
C PHE A 27 -6.35 16.30 1.70
N TRP A 28 -7.63 16.41 2.08
CA TRP A 28 -8.77 16.54 1.20
C TRP A 28 -9.46 17.91 1.30
N ASP A 29 -8.79 18.93 1.84
CA ASP A 29 -9.33 20.30 1.92
C ASP A 29 -9.47 20.95 0.53
N GLU A 30 -8.72 20.46 -0.45
CA GLU A 30 -8.75 20.92 -1.83
C GLU A 30 -8.93 19.70 -2.75
N GLU A 31 -9.68 19.90 -3.85
CA GLU A 31 -9.80 18.89 -4.90
C GLU A 31 -8.50 18.85 -5.70
N LEU A 32 -7.86 17.69 -5.72
CA LEU A 32 -6.60 17.47 -6.42
C LEU A 32 -6.81 16.58 -7.66
N PRO A 33 -6.08 16.85 -8.76
CA PRO A 33 -6.22 16.05 -9.96
C PRO A 33 -5.70 14.62 -9.77
N PRO A 34 -6.17 13.63 -10.55
CA PRO A 34 -5.67 12.24 -10.50
C PRO A 34 -4.15 12.13 -10.57
N SER A 35 -3.49 12.98 -11.34
CA SER A 35 -2.03 13.04 -11.47
C SER A 35 -1.30 13.35 -10.14
N HIS A 36 -1.98 14.03 -9.20
CA HIS A 36 -1.41 14.24 -7.87
C HIS A 36 -1.25 12.91 -7.12
N TYR A 37 -2.31 12.09 -7.08
CA TYR A 37 -2.28 10.79 -6.41
C TYR A 37 -1.28 9.84 -7.07
N GLN A 38 -1.20 9.86 -8.41
CA GLN A 38 -0.20 9.11 -9.16
C GLN A 38 1.23 9.51 -8.77
N GLY A 39 1.48 10.82 -8.72
CA GLY A 39 2.79 11.36 -8.32
C GLY A 39 3.18 10.93 -6.91
N MET A 40 2.23 10.95 -5.96
CA MET A 40 2.46 10.49 -4.59
C MET A 40 2.79 9.00 -4.53
N ILE A 41 2.04 8.15 -5.26
CA ILE A 41 2.32 6.71 -5.34
C ILE A 41 3.72 6.45 -5.93
N VAL A 42 4.09 7.15 -7.00
CA VAL A 42 5.42 7.02 -7.62
C VAL A 42 6.52 7.46 -6.66
N SER A 43 6.29 8.48 -5.82
CA SER A 43 7.24 8.90 -4.77
C SER A 43 7.50 7.77 -3.76
N GLU A 44 6.43 7.18 -3.20
CA GLU A 44 6.56 6.07 -2.23
C GLU A 44 7.26 4.85 -2.85
N LEU A 45 6.98 4.54 -4.12
CA LEU A 45 7.68 3.48 -4.86
C LEU A 45 9.18 3.78 -5.02
N GLY A 46 9.55 5.04 -5.23
CA GLY A 46 10.95 5.47 -5.25
C GLY A 46 11.63 5.31 -3.88
N GLU A 47 10.94 5.67 -2.81
CA GLU A 47 11.40 5.51 -1.43
C GLU A 47 11.57 4.02 -1.09
N MET A 48 10.64 3.16 -1.48
CA MET A 48 10.73 1.70 -1.34
C MET A 48 11.97 1.11 -2.02
N ILE A 49 12.27 1.52 -3.26
CA ILE A 49 13.49 1.08 -3.97
C ILE A 49 14.74 1.52 -3.21
N ASN A 50 14.79 2.77 -2.75
CA ASN A 50 15.95 3.30 -2.03
C ASN A 50 16.16 2.59 -0.70
N ALA A 51 15.10 2.37 0.07
CA ALA A 51 15.16 1.61 1.32
C ALA A 51 15.66 0.18 1.10
N HIS A 52 15.12 -0.52 0.09
CA HIS A 52 15.55 -1.87 -0.27
C HIS A 52 17.04 -1.91 -0.67
N ARG A 53 17.52 -0.95 -1.49
CA ARG A 53 18.94 -0.85 -1.87
C ARG A 53 19.85 -0.59 -0.67
N ALA A 54 19.37 0.13 0.32
CA ALA A 54 20.09 0.39 1.57
C ALA A 54 20.03 -0.77 2.57
N GLY A 55 19.27 -1.83 2.29
CA GLY A 55 19.09 -2.98 3.18
C GLY A 55 18.28 -2.64 4.43
N LEU A 56 17.42 -1.60 4.35
CA LEU A 56 16.54 -1.20 5.45
C LEU A 56 15.33 -2.13 5.48
N ILE A 57 15.30 -3.00 6.47
CA ILE A 57 14.24 -3.99 6.70
C ILE A 57 13.70 -3.89 8.11
N THR A 58 12.43 -4.21 8.28
CA THR A 58 11.79 -4.30 9.60
C THR A 58 12.31 -5.51 10.36
N LYS A 59 12.79 -5.28 11.58
CA LYS A 59 13.38 -6.31 12.45
C LYS A 59 12.55 -6.59 13.71
N VAL A 60 11.53 -5.78 13.94
CA VAL A 60 10.63 -5.91 15.09
C VAL A 60 9.51 -6.92 14.76
N ASP A 61 9.03 -7.61 15.80
CA ASP A 61 7.77 -8.33 15.69
C ASP A 61 6.62 -7.32 15.66
N LEU A 62 5.93 -7.26 14.50
CA LEU A 62 4.82 -6.33 14.32
C LEU A 62 3.62 -6.63 15.24
N ASP A 63 3.44 -7.88 15.69
CA ASP A 63 2.38 -8.20 16.65
C ASP A 63 2.65 -7.57 18.03
N GLU A 64 3.90 -7.50 18.46
CA GLU A 64 4.25 -6.74 19.65
C GLU A 64 3.97 -5.25 19.49
N LEU A 65 4.26 -4.69 18.32
CA LEU A 65 4.06 -3.27 18.06
C LEU A 65 2.57 -2.93 17.93
N ILE A 66 1.77 -3.79 17.28
CA ILE A 66 0.31 -3.64 17.16
C ILE A 66 -0.35 -3.66 18.56
N ASN A 67 0.12 -4.53 19.46
CA ASN A 67 -0.42 -4.69 20.80
C ASN A 67 0.17 -3.71 21.83
N GLU A 68 1.11 -2.85 21.45
CA GLU A 68 1.64 -1.82 22.37
C GLU A 68 0.55 -0.79 22.71
N THR A 69 0.25 -0.61 23.98
CA THR A 69 -0.82 0.27 24.46
C THR A 69 -0.34 1.68 24.81
N ASP A 70 0.96 1.87 24.98
CA ASP A 70 1.57 3.17 25.24
C ASP A 70 1.92 3.84 23.90
N ASP A 71 1.25 4.94 23.60
CA ASP A 71 1.40 5.64 22.32
C ASP A 71 2.79 6.25 22.11
N GLU A 72 3.44 6.77 23.15
CA GLU A 72 4.78 7.34 23.04
C GLU A 72 5.82 6.22 22.79
N LYS A 73 5.66 5.09 23.47
CA LYS A 73 6.50 3.92 23.26
C LYS A 73 6.28 3.32 21.88
N PHE A 74 5.02 3.19 21.44
CA PHE A 74 4.69 2.76 20.07
C PHE A 74 5.36 3.66 19.04
N LYS A 75 5.17 4.98 19.15
CA LYS A 75 5.69 5.97 18.22
C LYS A 75 7.21 5.89 18.12
N LYS A 76 7.90 5.83 19.27
CA LYS A 76 9.36 5.70 19.33
C LYS A 76 9.84 4.43 18.63
N ARG A 77 9.24 3.29 18.95
CA ARG A 77 9.60 2.00 18.34
C ARG A 77 9.33 2.00 16.83
N PHE A 78 8.18 2.53 16.42
CA PHE A 78 7.87 2.64 14.99
C PHE A 78 8.91 3.49 14.25
N GLU A 79 9.30 4.64 14.79
CA GLU A 79 10.28 5.55 14.19
C GLU A 79 11.69 4.94 14.13
N GLU A 80 12.07 4.12 15.10
CA GLU A 80 13.41 3.51 15.18
C GLU A 80 13.51 2.16 14.42
N GLU A 81 12.43 1.37 14.36
CA GLU A 81 12.49 -0.03 13.95
C GLU A 81 11.75 -0.33 12.62
N VAL A 82 10.78 0.51 12.21
CA VAL A 82 9.90 0.27 11.06
C VAL A 82 10.00 1.37 10.02
N LYS A 83 9.92 2.63 10.45
CA LYS A 83 9.81 3.79 9.57
C LYS A 83 10.95 3.87 8.56
N ASN A 84 10.59 4.19 7.31
CA ASN A 84 11.48 4.28 6.16
C ASN A 84 12.14 2.94 5.76
N ASN A 85 11.67 1.80 6.25
CA ASN A 85 12.05 0.51 5.73
C ASN A 85 11.24 0.19 4.46
N TYR A 86 11.73 -0.70 3.59
CA TYR A 86 11.05 -0.92 2.31
C TYR A 86 9.63 -1.51 2.46
N GLU A 87 9.37 -2.23 3.54
CA GLU A 87 8.03 -2.75 3.87
C GLU A 87 7.08 -1.62 4.29
N ASP A 88 7.58 -0.63 5.04
CA ASP A 88 6.82 0.57 5.44
C ASP A 88 6.47 1.43 4.23
N GLU A 89 7.42 1.65 3.33
CA GLU A 89 7.18 2.39 2.09
C GLU A 89 6.22 1.62 1.15
N GLY A 90 6.31 0.29 1.12
CA GLY A 90 5.34 -0.55 0.41
C GLY A 90 3.92 -0.44 0.98
N ALA A 91 3.79 -0.30 2.31
CA ALA A 91 2.51 -0.02 2.94
C ALA A 91 1.99 1.39 2.57
N ASP A 92 2.86 2.41 2.47
CA ASP A 92 2.46 3.76 2.05
C ASP A 92 1.93 3.77 0.60
N VAL A 93 2.50 2.99 -0.32
CA VAL A 93 1.95 2.81 -1.68
C VAL A 93 0.49 2.36 -1.63
N VAL A 94 0.19 1.34 -0.81
CA VAL A 94 -1.18 0.80 -0.67
C VAL A 94 -2.10 1.79 0.05
N ILE A 95 -1.61 2.46 1.09
CA ILE A 95 -2.36 3.50 1.83
C ILE A 95 -2.77 4.64 0.88
N ARG A 96 -1.86 5.12 0.03
CA ARG A 96 -2.17 6.15 -0.98
C ARG A 96 -3.22 5.69 -1.99
N ALA A 97 -3.10 4.45 -2.46
CA ALA A 97 -4.06 3.88 -3.40
C ALA A 97 -5.45 3.70 -2.77
N LEU A 98 -5.52 3.20 -1.54
CA LEU A 98 -6.78 3.03 -0.79
C LEU A 98 -7.44 4.36 -0.45
N ASP A 99 -6.68 5.38 -0.05
CA ASP A 99 -7.19 6.73 0.21
C ASP A 99 -7.87 7.31 -1.03
N ALA A 100 -7.19 7.24 -2.18
CA ALA A 100 -7.76 7.71 -3.44
C ALA A 100 -9.00 6.91 -3.89
N LEU A 101 -9.04 5.60 -3.65
CA LEU A 101 -10.20 4.74 -3.93
C LEU A 101 -11.40 5.08 -3.04
N ALA A 102 -11.16 5.30 -1.74
CA ALA A 102 -12.22 5.54 -0.77
C ALA A 102 -12.95 6.88 -0.96
N ASN A 103 -12.34 7.81 -1.68
CA ASN A 103 -13.00 9.06 -2.10
C ASN A 103 -14.25 8.82 -2.97
N ASN A 104 -14.41 7.63 -3.58
CA ASN A 104 -15.62 7.26 -4.30
C ASN A 104 -16.78 6.81 -3.39
N GLY A 105 -16.58 6.74 -2.08
CA GLY A 105 -17.57 6.45 -1.05
C GLY A 105 -17.48 5.05 -0.45
N GLU A 106 -17.98 4.94 0.79
CA GLU A 106 -17.92 3.69 1.58
C GLU A 106 -18.63 2.50 0.92
N SER A 107 -19.75 2.74 0.22
CA SER A 107 -20.51 1.68 -0.44
C SER A 107 -19.69 1.00 -1.53
N GLU A 108 -19.02 1.80 -2.36
CA GLU A 108 -18.14 1.30 -3.42
C GLU A 108 -16.96 0.49 -2.85
N MET A 109 -16.37 0.98 -1.76
CA MET A 109 -15.28 0.28 -1.06
C MET A 109 -15.72 -1.10 -0.55
N ARG A 110 -16.90 -1.20 0.06
CA ARG A 110 -17.37 -2.45 0.69
C ARG A 110 -17.86 -3.49 -0.30
N THR A 111 -18.42 -3.09 -1.41
CA THR A 111 -19.10 -4.00 -2.35
C THR A 111 -18.27 -4.28 -3.60
N HIS A 112 -17.93 -3.24 -4.35
CA HIS A 112 -17.29 -3.42 -5.66
C HIS A 112 -15.77 -3.59 -5.55
N LEU A 113 -15.11 -2.92 -4.60
CA LEU A 113 -13.66 -2.99 -4.48
C LEU A 113 -13.18 -4.39 -4.09
N VAL A 114 -13.85 -5.05 -3.12
CA VAL A 114 -13.48 -6.38 -2.65
C VAL A 114 -13.49 -7.40 -3.80
N ASP A 115 -14.57 -7.40 -4.58
CA ASP A 115 -14.71 -8.30 -5.73
C ASP A 115 -13.67 -7.98 -6.80
N THR A 116 -13.45 -6.70 -7.10
CA THR A 116 -12.47 -6.26 -8.10
C THR A 116 -11.06 -6.67 -7.70
N LEU A 117 -10.62 -6.40 -6.47
CA LEU A 117 -9.30 -6.79 -5.98
C LEU A 117 -9.11 -8.30 -5.99
N SER A 118 -10.12 -9.06 -5.52
CA SER A 118 -10.06 -10.53 -5.52
C SER A 118 -9.95 -11.11 -6.93
N GLN A 119 -10.71 -10.58 -7.88
CA GLN A 119 -10.67 -11.02 -9.27
C GLN A 119 -9.34 -10.64 -9.94
N MET A 120 -8.85 -9.43 -9.74
CA MET A 120 -7.57 -8.99 -10.29
C MET A 120 -6.40 -9.80 -9.76
N ASP A 121 -6.36 -10.07 -8.46
CA ASP A 121 -5.30 -10.91 -7.87
C ASP A 121 -5.32 -12.34 -8.44
N LYS A 122 -6.50 -12.95 -8.55
CA LYS A 122 -6.63 -14.27 -9.18
C LYS A 122 -6.18 -14.26 -10.63
N SER A 123 -6.55 -13.24 -11.40
CA SER A 123 -6.19 -13.11 -12.81
C SER A 123 -4.68 -12.90 -12.99
N LEU A 124 -4.06 -12.05 -12.18
CA LEU A 124 -2.62 -11.81 -12.19
C LEU A 124 -1.83 -13.09 -11.89
N ARG A 125 -2.26 -13.84 -10.87
CA ARG A 125 -1.61 -15.12 -10.50
C ARG A 125 -1.77 -16.16 -11.59
N ALA A 126 -2.99 -16.34 -12.11
CA ALA A 126 -3.26 -17.28 -13.18
C ALA A 126 -2.43 -16.97 -14.43
N GLU A 127 -2.28 -15.69 -14.80
CA GLU A 127 -1.43 -15.29 -15.92
C GLU A 127 0.04 -15.62 -15.70
N LEU A 128 0.56 -15.40 -14.50
CA LEU A 128 1.95 -15.73 -14.17
C LEU A 128 2.19 -17.25 -14.14
N GLU A 129 1.25 -18.01 -13.61
CA GLU A 129 1.32 -19.47 -13.55
C GLU A 129 1.21 -20.10 -14.93
N GLU A 130 0.21 -19.70 -15.75
CA GLU A 130 0.00 -20.21 -17.11
C GLU A 130 1.23 -19.99 -18.02
N LYS A 131 1.86 -18.84 -17.88
CA LYS A 131 3.07 -18.50 -18.64
C LYS A 131 4.35 -19.08 -18.05
N GLY A 132 4.28 -19.80 -16.93
CA GLY A 132 5.46 -20.27 -16.20
C GLY A 132 6.34 -19.15 -15.66
N LYS A 133 5.79 -17.93 -15.54
CA LYS A 133 6.54 -16.72 -15.20
C LYS A 133 6.60 -16.42 -13.70
N MET A 134 5.92 -17.18 -12.87
CA MET A 134 5.92 -16.93 -11.42
C MET A 134 7.33 -17.02 -10.84
N GLU A 135 8.11 -18.01 -11.24
CA GLU A 135 9.50 -18.13 -10.79
C GLU A 135 10.39 -17.01 -11.37
N GLU A 136 10.19 -16.63 -12.63
CA GLU A 136 10.87 -15.47 -13.21
C GLU A 136 10.54 -14.18 -12.46
N TYR A 137 9.27 -13.98 -12.09
CA TYR A 137 8.84 -12.82 -11.30
C TYR A 137 9.51 -12.78 -9.93
N LYS A 138 9.65 -13.92 -9.25
CA LYS A 138 10.34 -14.00 -7.94
C LYS A 138 11.83 -13.65 -8.05
N GLU A 139 12.45 -13.90 -9.18
CA GLU A 139 13.86 -13.56 -9.42
C GLU A 139 14.08 -12.11 -9.88
N LEU A 140 13.02 -11.37 -10.20
CA LEU A 140 13.17 -9.97 -10.61
C LEU A 140 13.74 -9.12 -9.48
N SER A 141 14.62 -8.18 -9.84
CA SER A 141 15.08 -7.15 -8.91
C SER A 141 13.93 -6.25 -8.43
N MET A 142 14.06 -5.66 -7.24
CA MET A 142 13.07 -4.72 -6.73
C MET A 142 12.73 -3.59 -7.74
N PRO A 143 13.71 -2.90 -8.36
CA PRO A 143 13.39 -1.90 -9.38
C PRO A 143 12.60 -2.46 -10.57
N SER A 144 12.85 -3.69 -10.98
CA SER A 144 12.11 -4.33 -12.08
C SER A 144 10.66 -4.61 -11.71
N ARG A 145 10.38 -5.09 -10.50
CA ARG A 145 9.00 -5.30 -10.00
C ARG A 145 8.27 -3.97 -9.88
N VAL A 146 8.89 -2.97 -9.26
CA VAL A 146 8.31 -1.63 -9.10
C VAL A 146 8.06 -0.95 -10.44
N TYR A 147 8.87 -1.21 -11.47
CA TYR A 147 8.64 -0.70 -12.82
C TYR A 147 7.26 -1.10 -13.38
N TYR A 148 6.80 -2.33 -13.12
CA TYR A 148 5.45 -2.75 -13.55
C TYR A 148 4.36 -1.90 -12.89
N ILE A 149 4.50 -1.59 -11.59
CA ILE A 149 3.57 -0.71 -10.88
C ILE A 149 3.60 0.72 -11.42
N ILE A 150 4.81 1.28 -11.62
CA ILE A 150 4.98 2.64 -12.18
C ILE A 150 4.35 2.73 -13.58
N ARG A 151 4.58 1.73 -14.42
CA ARG A 151 3.97 1.68 -15.74
C ARG A 151 2.44 1.72 -15.65
N THR A 152 1.86 0.92 -14.76
CA THR A 152 0.40 0.92 -14.53
C THR A 152 -0.08 2.26 -14.02
N ALA A 153 0.62 2.86 -13.06
CA ALA A 153 0.31 4.19 -12.55
C ALA A 153 0.32 5.26 -13.67
N GLY A 154 1.26 5.16 -14.62
CA GLY A 154 1.37 6.09 -15.75
C GLY A 154 0.27 5.92 -16.82
N TYR A 155 -0.38 4.77 -16.90
CA TYR A 155 -1.46 4.50 -17.86
C TYR A 155 -2.88 4.65 -17.28
N MET A 156 -3.01 5.17 -16.07
CA MET A 156 -4.29 5.29 -15.36
C MET A 156 -5.40 5.98 -16.16
N ASP A 157 -5.06 6.98 -16.96
CA ASP A 157 -6.07 7.78 -17.68
C ASP A 157 -6.56 7.13 -18.99
N ILE A 158 -5.86 6.12 -19.52
CA ILE A 158 -6.03 5.73 -20.93
C ILE A 158 -6.82 4.42 -21.11
N GLN A 159 -6.64 3.40 -20.28
CA GLN A 159 -7.18 2.06 -20.56
C GLN A 159 -8.13 1.48 -19.51
N HIS A 160 -7.93 1.75 -18.24
CA HIS A 160 -8.66 1.07 -17.15
C HIS A 160 -9.38 2.04 -16.19
N GLY A 161 -9.27 3.33 -16.40
CA GLY A 161 -9.74 4.35 -15.46
C GLY A 161 -8.93 4.32 -14.13
N LEU A 162 -9.12 5.35 -13.33
CA LEU A 162 -8.40 5.50 -12.05
C LEU A 162 -8.59 4.30 -11.12
N ILE A 163 -9.83 3.83 -10.96
CA ILE A 163 -10.17 2.75 -10.03
C ILE A 163 -9.45 1.44 -10.39
N GLY A 164 -9.54 1.02 -11.66
CA GLY A 164 -8.90 -0.22 -12.11
C GLY A 164 -7.38 -0.21 -11.92
N SER A 165 -6.75 0.93 -12.20
CA SER A 165 -5.30 1.08 -12.05
C SER A 165 -4.86 1.07 -10.58
N LEU A 166 -5.62 1.73 -9.67
CA LEU A 166 -5.34 1.69 -8.23
C LEU A 166 -5.51 0.27 -7.67
N CYS A 167 -6.54 -0.46 -8.11
CA CYS A 167 -6.70 -1.87 -7.74
C CYS A 167 -5.52 -2.74 -8.22
N HIS A 168 -5.03 -2.50 -9.43
CA HIS A 168 -3.88 -3.22 -9.96
C HIS A 168 -2.61 -2.93 -9.16
N ILE A 169 -2.37 -1.68 -8.77
CA ILE A 169 -1.25 -1.30 -7.89
C ILE A 169 -1.31 -2.07 -6.56
N ILE A 170 -2.48 -2.16 -5.95
CA ILE A 170 -2.67 -2.88 -4.69
C ILE A 170 -2.39 -4.37 -4.86
N THR A 171 -2.88 -5.00 -5.94
CA THR A 171 -2.65 -6.43 -6.19
C THR A 171 -1.18 -6.74 -6.50
N GLU A 172 -0.50 -5.88 -7.25
CA GLU A 172 0.95 -6.00 -7.50
C GLU A 172 1.76 -5.82 -6.21
N MET A 173 1.43 -4.84 -5.35
CA MET A 173 2.08 -4.66 -4.05
C MET A 173 1.89 -5.87 -3.14
N ARG A 174 0.69 -6.49 -3.14
CA ARG A 174 0.45 -7.74 -2.43
C ARG A 174 1.36 -8.85 -2.94
N LEU A 175 1.51 -9.00 -4.26
CA LEU A 175 2.39 -10.01 -4.84
C LEU A 175 3.86 -9.76 -4.48
N ILE A 176 4.30 -8.50 -4.49
CA ILE A 176 5.65 -8.12 -4.02
C ILE A 176 5.84 -8.52 -2.55
N ALA A 177 4.89 -8.17 -1.68
CA ALA A 177 4.96 -8.51 -0.26
C ALA A 177 5.07 -10.02 -0.02
N GLU A 178 4.29 -10.82 -0.76
CA GLU A 178 4.35 -12.28 -0.70
C GLU A 178 5.71 -12.82 -1.15
N THR A 179 6.23 -12.32 -2.27
CA THR A 179 7.52 -12.81 -2.82
C THR A 179 8.71 -12.38 -2.00
N LEU A 180 8.62 -11.29 -1.24
CA LEU A 180 9.63 -10.81 -0.29
C LEU A 180 9.37 -11.29 1.15
N ASN A 181 8.28 -12.01 1.37
CA ASN A 181 7.89 -12.61 2.64
C ASN A 181 7.72 -11.61 3.79
N PHE A 182 7.01 -10.51 3.54
CA PHE A 182 6.59 -9.59 4.61
C PHE A 182 5.07 -9.46 4.72
N ASP A 183 4.57 -9.15 5.91
CA ASP A 183 3.14 -9.01 6.20
C ASP A 183 2.66 -7.58 5.89
N LEU A 184 2.19 -7.38 4.65
CA LEU A 184 1.69 -6.09 4.18
C LEU A 184 0.55 -5.54 5.04
N MET A 185 -0.36 -6.41 5.53
CA MET A 185 -1.50 -5.97 6.34
C MET A 185 -1.05 -5.42 7.69
N LYS A 186 -0.10 -6.07 8.35
CA LYS A 186 0.45 -5.59 9.63
C LYS A 186 1.22 -4.28 9.44
N HIS A 187 1.99 -4.15 8.35
CA HIS A 187 2.66 -2.88 8.03
C HIS A 187 1.66 -1.75 7.81
N ILE A 188 0.56 -1.98 7.07
CA ILE A 188 -0.52 -1.01 6.91
C ILE A 188 -1.11 -0.63 8.28
N GLN A 189 -1.40 -1.59 9.16
CA GLN A 189 -1.99 -1.33 10.48
C GLN A 189 -1.10 -0.46 11.36
N VAL A 190 0.19 -0.79 11.50
CA VAL A 190 1.11 0.02 12.32
C VAL A 190 1.34 1.41 11.71
N LYS A 191 1.40 1.52 10.39
CA LYS A 191 1.52 2.80 9.68
C LYS A 191 0.31 3.68 9.87
N MET A 192 -0.90 3.13 9.80
CA MET A 192 -2.14 3.86 10.07
C MET A 192 -2.13 4.45 11.48
N ARG A 193 -1.84 3.64 12.50
CA ARG A 193 -1.76 4.12 13.89
C ARG A 193 -0.72 5.23 14.04
N TYR A 194 0.44 5.10 13.42
CA TYR A 194 1.44 6.16 13.40
C TYR A 194 0.91 7.44 12.73
N ASN A 195 0.23 7.33 11.59
CA ASN A 195 -0.34 8.46 10.87
C ASN A 195 -1.46 9.17 11.63
N GLU A 196 -2.24 8.47 12.46
CA GLU A 196 -3.24 9.07 13.36
C GLU A 196 -2.59 10.00 14.39
N MET A 197 -1.39 9.68 14.87
CA MET A 197 -0.65 10.49 15.85
C MET A 197 0.03 11.72 15.24
N ARG A 198 0.16 11.78 13.89
CA ARG A 198 0.84 12.89 13.22
C ARG A 198 -0.01 14.15 13.20
N PRO A 199 0.60 15.34 13.14
CA PRO A 199 -0.13 16.61 13.10
C PRO A 199 -0.85 16.79 11.74
N TYR A 200 -1.65 17.85 11.65
CA TYR A 200 -2.33 18.28 10.43
C TYR A 200 -1.35 18.37 9.24
N LYS A 201 -1.77 17.84 8.07
CA LYS A 201 -0.96 17.65 6.85
C LYS A 201 0.42 17.03 7.12
N HIS A 202 0.59 16.32 8.25
CA HIS A 202 1.87 15.76 8.66
C HIS A 202 3.03 16.77 8.64
N SER A 203 2.73 18.07 8.83
CA SER A 203 3.66 19.19 8.69
C SER A 203 4.26 19.32 7.28
N LYS A 204 3.57 18.81 6.24
CA LYS A 204 3.95 18.93 4.83
C LYS A 204 3.05 19.96 4.12
N ASN A 205 3.48 20.42 2.96
CA ASN A 205 2.71 21.40 2.15
C ASN A 205 1.47 20.76 1.49
N TYR A 206 1.52 19.48 1.20
CA TYR A 206 0.44 18.67 0.61
C TYR A 206 0.58 17.21 1.05
#